data_2ddd17338b95d1ef37ab24a87f903d58
#
_entry.id   2ddd17338b95d1ef37ab24a87f903d58
#
_cell.length_a   1.000
_cell.length_b   1.000
_cell.length_c   1.000
_cell.angle_alpha   90.00
_cell.angle_beta   90.00
_cell.angle_gamma   90.00
#
_symmetry.space_group_name_H-M   'P 1'
#
loop_
_entity.id
_entity.type
_entity.pdbx_description
1 polymer ?
#
loop_
_entity_poly.entity_id
_entity_poly.type
_entity_poly.pdbx_seq_one_letter_code
_entity_poly.pdbx_strand_id
1 'polypeptide(L)'
;MNFKKLKFIILILFALPQYTLSYDKLEYFLYCNQIPEGNPFGLIFKDNEVAQIGIENFEKILDYKENFRKKGNYFFWYNVTFNTKTLKLYIGNQEDHFAECKSVEGTFELNKLLELFLTNKKNKNTI
;
A
#
# COMPACT_ATOMS: atom_id res chain seq x y z
N MET A 1 45.46 20.56 -6.65
CA MET A 1 44.97 20.28 -6.58
C MET A 1 44.56 20.01 -6.23
N ASN A 2 44.48 20.08 -6.13
CA ASN A 2 43.85 19.76 -5.96
C ASN A 2 43.10 19.71 -5.83
N PHE A 3 42.63 19.50 -5.76
CA PHE A 3 41.69 19.23 -5.64
C PHE A 3 41.14 18.70 -5.85
N LYS A 4 41.47 18.50 -5.99
CA LYS A 4 40.86 18.01 -6.30
C LYS A 4 40.32 17.48 -5.88
N LYS A 5 40.58 17.47 -5.57
CA LYS A 5 39.91 17.00 -5.25
C LYS A 5 38.89 17.03 -4.87
N LEU A 6 38.81 17.56 -4.97
CA LEU A 6 37.78 17.34 -4.66
C LEU A 6 36.98 17.14 -4.85
N LYS A 7 36.94 16.97 -5.05
CA LYS A 7 36.03 16.49 -5.13
C LYS A 7 35.33 16.02 -5.06
N PHE A 8 35.43 16.12 -5.05
CA PHE A 8 34.63 15.37 -4.92
C PHE A 8 34.07 15.16 -4.61
N ILE A 9 34.26 15.32 -4.53
CA ILE A 9 33.64 14.86 -4.16
C ILE A 9 32.89 15.01 -4.03
N ILE A 10 32.81 15.33 -4.10
CA ILE A 10 32.03 15.08 -4.03
C ILE A 10 31.35 14.98 -4.35
N LEU A 11 31.33 15.00 -4.67
CA LEU A 11 30.59 14.51 -4.95
C LEU A 11 30.05 14.01 -4.91
N ILE A 12 30.21 13.82 -4.96
CA ILE A 12 29.59 13.11 -4.90
C ILE A 12 28.83 13.03 -4.35
N LEU A 13 28.73 13.52 -4.24
CA LEU A 13 28.06 13.26 -3.72
C LEU A 13 27.35 13.41 -3.83
N PHE A 14 27.11 13.38 -4.29
CA PHE A 14 26.35 13.01 -4.38
C PHE A 14 25.75 12.60 -4.77
N ALA A 15 25.97 12.96 -5.20
CA ALA A 15 25.34 12.36 -5.73
C ALA A 15 24.76 11.49 -5.42
N LEU A 16 24.60 11.56 -5.31
CA LEU A 16 24.18 10.66 -4.95
C LEU A 16 23.50 10.26 -4.16
N PRO A 17 23.20 10.27 -4.19
CA PRO A 17 22.52 9.37 -3.33
C PRO A 17 21.38 9.91 -2.59
N GLN A 18 21.01 11.01 -2.83
CA GLN A 18 19.91 11.52 -2.12
C GLN A 18 18.66 10.90 -2.48
N TYR A 19 18.53 10.46 -3.66
CA TYR A 19 17.35 9.78 -3.99
C TYR A 19 17.22 8.50 -3.22
N THR A 20 18.29 8.00 -2.69
CA THR A 20 18.17 6.81 -1.87
C THR A 20 17.42 7.07 -0.61
N LEU A 21 17.38 8.30 -0.15
CA LEU A 21 16.61 8.60 1.05
C LEU A 21 15.14 8.39 0.84
N SER A 22 14.66 8.61 -0.37
CA SER A 22 13.24 8.43 -0.60
C SER A 22 12.84 6.97 -0.55
N TYR A 23 13.77 6.05 -0.72
CA TYR A 23 13.43 4.64 -0.57
C TYR A 23 13.10 4.27 0.85
N ASP A 24 13.67 4.97 1.81
CA ASP A 24 13.43 4.64 3.20
C ASP A 24 12.06 5.06 3.64
N LYS A 25 11.41 5.90 2.85
CA LYS A 25 10.09 6.37 3.18
C LYS A 25 9.09 5.74 2.24
N LEU A 26 8.93 4.46 2.40
CA LEU A 26 7.99 3.73 1.59
C LEU A 26 6.57 4.18 1.89
N GLU A 27 5.86 4.58 0.85
CA GLU A 27 4.45 4.94 0.96
C GLU A 27 3.71 4.35 -0.22
N TYR A 28 2.73 3.49 0.06
CA TYR A 28 1.88 2.92 -0.97
C TYR A 28 0.44 3.04 -0.52
N PHE A 29 -0.42 3.37 -1.47
CA PHE A 29 -1.86 3.43 -1.23
C PHE A 29 -2.52 2.50 -2.21
N LEU A 30 -3.27 1.54 -1.70
CA LEU A 30 -3.86 0.50 -2.54
C LEU A 30 -5.36 0.42 -2.29
N TYR A 31 -6.09 0.26 -3.39
CA TYR A 31 -7.51 -0.03 -3.34
C TYR A 31 -7.66 -1.49 -3.74
N CYS A 32 -8.24 -2.32 -2.87
CA CYS A 32 -8.26 -3.76 -3.04
C CYS A 32 -9.67 -4.29 -3.12
N ASN A 33 -9.87 -5.24 -4.02
CA ASN A 33 -11.14 -5.93 -4.17
C ASN A 33 -11.00 -7.38 -3.79
N GLN A 34 -11.94 -7.88 -2.98
CA GLN A 34 -11.92 -9.28 -2.57
C GLN A 34 -12.38 -10.18 -3.70
N ILE A 35 -11.84 -11.38 -3.73
CA ILE A 35 -12.12 -12.37 -4.75
C ILE A 35 -12.74 -13.59 -4.07
N PRO A 36 -13.84 -14.13 -4.55
CA PRO A 36 -14.63 -13.70 -5.71
C PRO A 36 -15.54 -12.53 -5.43
N GLU A 37 -15.83 -12.25 -4.18
CA GLU A 37 -16.72 -11.15 -3.82
C GLU A 37 -16.42 -10.69 -2.40
N GLY A 38 -16.93 -9.52 -2.06
CA GLY A 38 -16.74 -8.91 -0.76
C GLY A 38 -16.60 -7.42 -0.90
N ASN A 39 -16.59 -6.73 0.23
CA ASN A 39 -16.40 -5.28 0.22
C ASN A 39 -14.96 -4.96 -0.15
N PRO A 40 -14.74 -3.86 -0.88
CA PRO A 40 -13.37 -3.41 -1.10
C PRO A 40 -12.78 -2.86 0.18
N PHE A 41 -11.47 -2.73 0.20
CA PHE A 41 -10.79 -2.14 1.35
C PHE A 41 -9.55 -1.42 0.86
N GLY A 42 -9.02 -0.56 1.72
CA GLY A 42 -7.81 0.17 1.40
C GLY A 42 -6.65 -0.33 2.23
N LEU A 43 -5.47 -0.29 1.66
CA LEU A 43 -4.23 -0.57 2.38
C LEU A 43 -3.32 0.65 2.24
N ILE A 44 -2.80 1.10 3.35
CA ILE A 44 -1.85 2.21 3.38
C ILE A 44 -0.58 1.70 4.03
N PHE A 45 0.50 1.69 3.24
CA PHE A 45 1.83 1.31 3.74
C PHE A 45 2.63 2.58 3.95
N LYS A 46 3.08 2.81 5.17
CA LYS A 46 3.84 4.01 5.48
C LYS A 46 4.68 3.75 6.72
N ASP A 47 5.96 4.12 6.66
CA ASP A 47 6.87 4.05 7.82
C ASP A 47 6.88 2.67 8.46
N ASN A 48 6.97 1.62 7.64
CA ASN A 48 7.02 0.24 8.10
C ASN A 48 5.74 -0.26 8.75
N GLU A 49 4.65 0.49 8.60
CA GLU A 49 3.34 0.07 9.09
C GLU A 49 2.38 -0.07 7.94
N VAL A 50 1.44 -0.99 8.09
CA VAL A 50 0.34 -1.14 7.15
C VAL A 50 -0.95 -0.92 7.91
N ALA A 51 -1.82 -0.08 7.34
CA ALA A 51 -3.14 0.17 7.90
C ALA A 51 -4.15 -0.34 6.89
N GLN A 52 -5.16 -1.06 7.38
CA GLN A 52 -6.25 -1.50 6.52
C GLN A 52 -7.51 -0.73 6.88
N ILE A 53 -8.11 -0.14 5.86
CA ILE A 53 -9.37 0.59 6.00
C ILE A 53 -10.45 -0.23 5.33
N GLY A 54 -11.37 -0.74 6.14
CA GLY A 54 -12.43 -1.57 5.64
C GLY A 54 -13.76 -0.84 5.61
N ILE A 55 -14.79 -1.57 5.22
CA ILE A 55 -16.14 -1.04 5.17
C ILE A 55 -17.03 -1.95 6.00
N GLU A 56 -17.71 -1.37 6.98
CA GLU A 56 -18.60 -2.10 7.85
C GLU A 56 -19.81 -1.23 8.14
N ASN A 57 -21.00 -1.80 7.97
CA ASN A 57 -22.26 -1.08 8.25
C ASN A 57 -22.33 0.25 7.48
N PHE A 58 -21.90 0.23 6.21
CA PHE A 58 -21.93 1.39 5.33
C PHE A 58 -21.03 2.51 5.77
N GLU A 59 -19.99 2.20 6.54
CA GLU A 59 -19.01 3.18 7.00
C GLU A 59 -17.61 2.67 6.77
N LYS A 60 -16.69 3.62 6.58
CA LYS A 60 -15.27 3.28 6.51
C LYS A 60 -14.75 3.17 7.94
N ILE A 61 -14.00 2.11 8.21
CA ILE A 61 -13.41 1.92 9.54
C ILE A 61 -11.95 1.53 9.38
N LEU A 62 -11.16 1.86 10.38
CA LEU A 62 -9.79 1.38 10.44
C LEU A 62 -9.83 -0.01 11.04
N ASP A 63 -9.59 -1.03 10.21
CA ASP A 63 -9.62 -2.41 10.68
C ASP A 63 -8.46 -2.71 11.60
N TYR A 64 -7.26 -2.30 11.22
CA TYR A 64 -6.07 -2.52 12.03
C TYR A 64 -4.91 -1.70 11.47
N LYS A 65 -3.86 -1.62 12.27
CA LYS A 65 -2.61 -0.99 11.90
C LYS A 65 -1.48 -1.82 12.51
N GLU A 66 -0.55 -2.28 11.67
CA GLU A 66 0.46 -3.23 12.09
C GLU A 66 1.79 -2.95 11.42
N ASN A 67 2.85 -3.45 12.01
CA ASN A 67 4.14 -3.43 11.34
C ASN A 67 4.16 -4.50 10.25
N PHE A 68 4.81 -4.21 9.14
CA PHE A 68 4.99 -5.20 8.10
C PHE A 68 6.49 -5.37 7.83
N ARG A 69 6.83 -6.52 7.26
CA ARG A 69 8.21 -6.85 6.91
C ARG A 69 8.30 -7.03 5.40
N LYS A 70 9.49 -6.74 4.87
CA LYS A 70 9.74 -6.88 3.44
C LYS A 70 10.74 -8.02 3.22
N LYS A 71 10.48 -8.80 2.19
CA LYS A 71 11.44 -9.81 1.74
C LYS A 71 11.25 -10.00 0.25
N GLY A 72 12.24 -9.55 -0.53
CA GLY A 72 12.13 -9.59 -1.97
C GLY A 72 10.95 -8.76 -2.45
N ASN A 73 10.06 -9.37 -3.21
CA ASN A 73 8.90 -8.69 -3.74
C ASN A 73 7.67 -8.84 -2.87
N TYR A 74 7.85 -9.24 -1.61
CA TYR A 74 6.74 -9.53 -0.74
C TYR A 74 6.76 -8.67 0.51
N PHE A 75 5.56 -8.24 0.92
CA PHE A 75 5.34 -7.62 2.22
C PHE A 75 4.56 -8.62 3.06
N PHE A 76 4.90 -8.72 4.33
CA PHE A 76 4.28 -9.69 5.24
C PHE A 76 3.79 -9.00 6.51
N TRP A 77 2.57 -9.30 6.92
CA TRP A 77 2.08 -8.90 8.23
C TRP A 77 1.01 -9.90 8.65
N TYR A 78 0.98 -10.26 9.94
CA TYR A 78 0.14 -11.35 10.42
C TYR A 78 0.35 -12.57 9.53
N ASN A 79 -0.74 -13.13 9.01
CA ASN A 79 -0.66 -14.22 8.05
C ASN A 79 -0.97 -13.76 6.64
N VAL A 80 -0.80 -12.48 6.36
CA VAL A 80 -1.08 -11.90 5.04
C VAL A 80 0.23 -11.72 4.29
N THR A 81 0.21 -12.05 3.01
CA THR A 81 1.33 -11.85 2.11
C THR A 81 0.86 -11.02 0.93
N PHE A 82 1.57 -9.94 0.64
CA PHE A 82 1.27 -9.07 -0.48
C PHE A 82 2.41 -9.15 -1.49
N ASN A 83 2.07 -9.44 -2.75
CA ASN A 83 3.06 -9.48 -3.81
C ASN A 83 3.09 -8.11 -4.48
N THR A 84 4.22 -7.41 -4.35
CA THR A 84 4.33 -6.04 -4.84
C THR A 84 4.36 -5.94 -6.36
N LYS A 85 4.61 -7.05 -7.06
CA LYS A 85 4.62 -7.05 -8.51
C LYS A 85 3.26 -7.33 -9.10
N THR A 86 2.54 -8.27 -8.53
CA THR A 86 1.22 -8.65 -9.06
C THR A 86 0.09 -7.92 -8.36
N LEU A 87 0.38 -7.28 -7.22
CA LEU A 87 -0.59 -6.56 -6.39
C LEU A 87 -1.70 -7.49 -5.90
N LYS A 88 -1.34 -8.73 -5.60
CA LYS A 88 -2.28 -9.73 -5.09
C LYS A 88 -1.99 -10.05 -3.65
N LEU A 89 -3.04 -10.33 -2.89
CA LEU A 89 -2.97 -10.64 -1.48
C LEU A 89 -3.32 -12.09 -1.22
N TYR A 90 -2.55 -12.72 -0.33
CA TYR A 90 -2.73 -14.13 0.03
C TYR A 90 -2.83 -14.25 1.54
N ILE A 91 -3.58 -15.25 2.01
CA ILE A 91 -3.69 -15.54 3.43
C ILE A 91 -3.12 -16.93 3.69
N GLY A 92 -2.24 -17.02 4.69
CA GLY A 92 -1.66 -18.29 5.11
C GLY A 92 -0.90 -18.95 3.99
N ASN A 93 -1.09 -20.24 3.85
CA ASN A 93 -0.42 -21.02 2.82
C ASN A 93 -1.32 -21.30 1.62
N GLN A 94 -2.38 -20.51 1.45
CA GLN A 94 -3.29 -20.72 0.34
C GLN A 94 -2.62 -20.34 -0.97
N GLU A 95 -2.89 -21.14 -2.00
CA GLU A 95 -2.32 -20.88 -3.31
C GLU A 95 -3.05 -19.76 -4.04
N ASP A 96 -4.35 -19.64 -3.79
CA ASP A 96 -5.16 -18.65 -4.47
C ASP A 96 -5.18 -17.35 -3.68
N HIS A 97 -5.07 -16.23 -4.39
CA HIS A 97 -5.15 -14.95 -3.72
C HIS A 97 -6.59 -14.65 -3.33
N PHE A 98 -6.75 -13.89 -2.25
CA PHE A 98 -8.09 -13.52 -1.78
C PHE A 98 -8.47 -12.11 -2.17
N ALA A 99 -7.55 -11.33 -2.69
CA ALA A 99 -7.84 -9.97 -3.10
C ALA A 99 -6.84 -9.52 -4.16
N GLU A 100 -7.30 -8.60 -5.00
CA GLU A 100 -6.46 -7.95 -6.00
C GLU A 100 -6.53 -6.46 -5.78
N CYS A 101 -5.38 -5.80 -5.84
CA CYS A 101 -5.29 -4.40 -5.53
C CYS A 101 -4.82 -3.60 -6.73
N LYS A 102 -5.12 -2.30 -6.69
CA LYS A 102 -4.52 -1.36 -7.62
C LYS A 102 -3.94 -0.20 -6.85
N SER A 103 -2.87 0.35 -7.37
CA SER A 103 -2.20 1.48 -6.74
C SER A 103 -2.99 2.75 -7.00
N VAL A 104 -3.12 3.59 -5.98
CA VAL A 104 -3.73 4.90 -6.12
C VAL A 104 -2.75 5.93 -5.61
N GLU A 105 -3.00 7.21 -5.91
CA GLU A 105 -1.98 8.22 -5.70
C GLU A 105 -1.85 8.68 -4.26
N GLY A 106 -2.87 8.50 -3.45
CA GLY A 106 -2.79 8.93 -2.07
C GLY A 106 -4.09 8.70 -1.34
N THR A 107 -4.13 9.23 -0.13
CA THR A 107 -5.28 9.05 0.75
C THR A 107 -6.56 9.61 0.13
N PHE A 108 -6.44 10.76 -0.54
CA PHE A 108 -7.62 11.39 -1.12
C PHE A 108 -8.28 10.48 -2.16
N GLU A 109 -7.48 9.94 -3.08
CA GLU A 109 -8.03 9.09 -4.12
C GLU A 109 -8.54 7.78 -3.54
N LEU A 110 -7.83 7.22 -2.56
CA LEU A 110 -8.27 5.99 -1.91
C LEU A 110 -9.64 6.20 -1.25
N ASN A 111 -9.77 7.28 -0.48
CA ASN A 111 -11.04 7.57 0.17
C ASN A 111 -12.16 7.81 -0.84
N LYS A 112 -11.83 8.46 -1.95
CA LYS A 112 -12.83 8.73 -2.98
C LYS A 112 -13.38 7.42 -3.56
N LEU A 113 -12.52 6.44 -3.80
CA LEU A 113 -12.97 5.16 -4.34
C LEU A 113 -13.82 4.40 -3.34
N LEU A 114 -13.43 4.42 -2.06
CA LEU A 114 -14.23 3.76 -1.03
C LEU A 114 -15.59 4.43 -0.87
N GLU A 115 -15.62 5.76 -0.90
CA GLU A 115 -16.87 6.49 -0.81
C GLU A 115 -17.79 6.21 -2.00
N LEU A 116 -17.20 6.11 -3.18
CA LEU A 116 -17.98 5.80 -4.37
C LEU A 116 -18.64 4.43 -4.25
N PHE A 117 -17.90 3.45 -3.75
CA PHE A 117 -18.48 2.14 -3.51
C PHE A 117 -19.63 2.22 -2.51
N LEU A 118 -19.43 2.96 -1.42
CA LEU A 118 -20.47 3.12 -0.40
C LEU A 118 -21.72 3.78 -0.95
N THR A 119 -21.55 4.82 -1.75
CA THR A 119 -22.69 5.52 -2.35
C THR A 119 -23.46 4.59 -3.25
N ASN A 120 -22.77 3.82 -4.09
CA ASN A 120 -23.44 2.89 -4.99
C ASN A 120 -24.17 1.81 -4.21
N LYS A 121 -23.59 1.32 -3.12
CA LYS A 121 -24.22 0.28 -2.33
C LYS A 121 -25.46 0.80 -1.62
N LYS A 122 -25.39 2.01 -1.08
CA LYS A 122 -26.54 2.61 -0.43
C LYS A 122 -27.68 2.82 -1.41
N ASN A 123 -27.36 3.28 -2.59
CA ASN A 123 -28.39 3.50 -3.61
C ASN A 123 -29.09 2.21 -3.99
N LYS A 124 -28.36 1.11 -4.07
CA LYS A 124 -28.95 -0.18 -4.36
C LYS A 124 -29.88 -0.64 -3.25
N ASN A 125 -29.53 -0.34 -2.01
CA ASN A 125 -30.31 -0.82 -0.87
C ASN A 125 -31.52 0.02 -0.57
N THR A 126 -31.66 1.18 -1.19
CA THR A 126 -32.83 2.03 -0.96
C THR A 126 -33.94 1.80 -1.98
N ILE A 127 -33.73 0.91 -2.89
CA ILE A 127 -34.76 0.53 -3.86
C ILE A 127 -35.58 -0.64 -3.35
#